data_b3ebce50ae913426bd0bb2d9aee536b6
#
_entry.id   b3ebce50ae913426bd0bb2d9aee536b6
#
_cell.length_a   1.000
_cell.length_b   1.000
_cell.length_c   1.000
_cell.angle_alpha   90.00
_cell.angle_beta   90.00
_cell.angle_gamma   90.00
#
_symmetry.space_group_name_H-M   'P 1'
#
loop_
_entity.id
_entity.type
_entity.pdbx_description
1 polymer ?
#
loop_
_entity_poly.entity_id
_entity_poly.type
_entity_poly.pdbx_seq_one_letter_code
_entity_poly.pdbx_strand_id
1 'polypeptide(L)'
;QEYWQDMKFWWPHNETIIATLLAYLMTGNEKYASWHQQVHDYAYNHFHDKIHGEWFGYLHRDGRLAQTAKGNLFKGPFHLPRQEWYCTQILNDYLDKEQ
;
A
#
# COMPACT_ATOMS: atom_id res chain seq x y z
N GLN A 1 -19.39 7.47 18.72
CA GLN A 1 -19.24 6.23 18.03
C GLN A 1 -17.79 5.94 17.67
N GLU A 2 -17.35 4.79 17.99
CA GLU A 2 -15.92 4.47 17.98
C GLU A 2 -15.48 3.57 16.83
N TYR A 3 -16.26 3.42 15.80
CA TYR A 3 -15.89 2.47 14.76
C TYR A 3 -14.64 2.91 13.96
N TRP A 4 -14.25 4.16 14.08
CA TRP A 4 -12.98 4.62 13.49
C TRP A 4 -11.77 3.85 14.02
N GLN A 5 -11.85 3.37 15.26
CA GLN A 5 -10.75 2.61 15.86
C GLN A 5 -10.63 1.21 15.28
N ASP A 6 -11.66 0.75 14.58
CA ASP A 6 -11.69 -0.56 13.95
C ASP A 6 -11.21 -0.52 12.50
N MET A 7 -10.99 0.66 11.95
CA MET A 7 -10.75 0.81 10.52
C MET A 7 -9.28 0.76 10.15
N LYS A 8 -9.00 0.18 8.99
CA LYS A 8 -7.70 0.26 8.33
C LYS A 8 -7.84 1.16 7.13
N PHE A 9 -6.90 2.07 6.96
CA PHE A 9 -6.94 3.07 5.90
C PHE A 9 -5.97 2.70 4.78
N TRP A 10 -6.29 3.14 3.56
CA TRP A 10 -5.51 2.86 2.37
C TRP A 10 -4.11 3.50 2.42
N TRP A 11 -4.03 4.76 2.83
CA TRP A 11 -2.80 5.52 2.66
C TRP A 11 -1.63 5.05 3.53
N PRO A 12 -1.81 4.62 4.78
CA PRO A 12 -0.67 4.06 5.51
C PRO A 12 -0.13 2.81 4.83
N HIS A 13 -0.98 2.02 4.18
CA HIS A 13 -0.53 0.84 3.45
C HIS A 13 0.30 1.24 2.24
N ASN A 14 -0.16 2.24 1.47
CA ASN A 14 0.61 2.74 0.33
C ASN A 14 1.98 3.25 0.75
N GLU A 15 2.03 4.06 1.81
CA GLU A 15 3.29 4.64 2.25
C GLU A 15 4.22 3.58 2.86
N THR A 16 3.66 2.59 3.54
CA THR A 16 4.46 1.48 4.10
C THR A 16 5.06 0.62 3.00
N ILE A 17 4.35 0.40 1.90
CA ILE A 17 4.88 -0.33 0.76
C ILE A 17 6.12 0.36 0.22
N ILE A 18 6.08 1.69 0.07
CA ILE A 18 7.24 2.47 -0.38
C ILE A 18 8.39 2.36 0.63
N ALA A 19 8.08 2.58 1.90
CA ALA A 19 9.09 2.66 2.95
C ALA A 19 9.82 1.32 3.13
N THR A 20 9.09 0.21 3.13
CA THR A 20 9.71 -1.09 3.31
C THR A 20 10.55 -1.50 2.11
N LEU A 21 10.14 -1.13 0.91
CA LEU A 21 10.95 -1.38 -0.28
C LEU A 21 12.27 -0.61 -0.20
N LEU A 22 12.21 0.68 0.13
CA LEU A 22 13.40 1.50 0.26
C LEU A 22 14.32 0.96 1.35
N ALA A 23 13.76 0.59 2.50
CA ALA A 23 14.55 0.08 3.61
C ALA A 23 15.27 -1.21 3.23
N TYR A 24 14.62 -2.09 2.49
CA TYR A 24 15.25 -3.32 2.03
C TYR A 24 16.40 -3.03 1.06
N LEU A 25 16.18 -2.14 0.08
CA LEU A 25 17.19 -1.87 -0.92
C LEU A 25 18.40 -1.13 -0.34
N MET A 26 18.19 -0.32 0.71
CA MET A 26 19.28 0.41 1.35
C MET A 26 20.08 -0.44 2.33
N THR A 27 19.46 -1.40 2.98
CA THR A 27 20.11 -2.18 4.05
C THR A 27 20.40 -3.62 3.68
N GLY A 28 19.69 -4.17 2.71
CA GLY A 28 19.77 -5.60 2.38
C GLY A 28 19.18 -6.51 3.45
N ASN A 29 18.53 -5.94 4.46
CA ASN A 29 18.02 -6.73 5.57
C ASN A 29 16.69 -7.38 5.20
N GLU A 30 16.67 -8.72 5.25
CA GLU A 30 15.53 -9.52 4.80
C GLU A 30 14.24 -9.25 5.58
N LYS A 31 14.33 -8.71 6.79
CA LYS A 31 13.12 -8.39 7.53
C LYS A 31 12.28 -7.34 6.81
N TYR A 32 12.92 -6.40 6.11
CA TYR A 32 12.17 -5.39 5.35
C TYR A 32 11.54 -5.98 4.10
N ALA A 33 12.20 -6.94 3.46
CA ALA A 33 11.60 -7.66 2.35
C ALA A 33 10.36 -8.43 2.80
N SER A 34 10.45 -9.08 3.96
CA SER A 34 9.32 -9.81 4.53
C SER A 34 8.16 -8.89 4.88
N TRP A 35 8.44 -7.75 5.52
CA TRP A 35 7.40 -6.77 5.83
C TRP A 35 6.77 -6.19 4.59
N HIS A 36 7.60 -5.87 3.59
CA HIS A 36 7.09 -5.36 2.30
C HIS A 36 6.11 -6.37 1.69
N GLN A 37 6.50 -7.64 1.66
CA GLN A 37 5.67 -8.69 1.07
C GLN A 37 4.34 -8.80 1.82
N GLN A 38 4.38 -8.79 3.15
CA GLN A 38 3.17 -8.91 3.97
C GLN A 38 2.22 -7.74 3.76
N VAL A 39 2.73 -6.52 3.77
CA VAL A 39 1.88 -5.34 3.59
C VAL A 39 1.34 -5.29 2.17
N HIS A 40 2.18 -5.57 1.18
CA HIS A 40 1.79 -5.60 -0.22
C HIS A 40 0.66 -6.61 -0.43
N ASP A 41 0.85 -7.83 0.05
CA ASP A 41 -0.15 -8.88 -0.14
C ASP A 41 -1.45 -8.56 0.56
N TYR A 42 -1.37 -8.04 1.78
CA TYR A 42 -2.57 -7.64 2.50
C TYR A 42 -3.31 -6.54 1.75
N ALA A 43 -2.59 -5.51 1.31
CA ALA A 43 -3.21 -4.38 0.64
C ALA A 43 -3.87 -4.79 -0.67
N TYR A 44 -3.18 -5.59 -1.49
CA TYR A 44 -3.72 -5.99 -2.77
C TYR A 44 -4.79 -7.07 -2.65
N ASN A 45 -4.85 -7.78 -1.54
CA ASN A 45 -5.93 -8.73 -1.31
C ASN A 45 -7.19 -8.09 -0.71
N HIS A 46 -7.04 -6.98 0.01
CA HIS A 46 -8.17 -6.42 0.76
C HIS A 46 -8.61 -5.03 0.28
N PHE A 47 -7.66 -4.16 -0.07
CA PHE A 47 -8.02 -2.81 -0.53
C PHE A 47 -8.26 -2.75 -2.03
N HIS A 48 -7.53 -3.53 -2.81
CA HIS A 48 -7.61 -3.46 -4.26
C HIS A 48 -8.92 -4.06 -4.78
N ASP A 49 -9.61 -3.32 -5.63
CA ASP A 49 -10.81 -3.83 -6.30
C ASP A 49 -10.35 -4.64 -7.52
N LYS A 50 -10.44 -5.96 -7.42
CA LYS A 50 -9.91 -6.84 -8.45
C LYS A 50 -10.75 -6.86 -9.73
N ILE A 51 -11.96 -6.32 -9.66
CA ILE A 51 -12.88 -6.29 -10.81
C ILE A 51 -12.78 -4.98 -11.56
N HIS A 52 -12.77 -3.85 -10.83
CA HIS A 52 -12.85 -2.52 -11.44
C HIS A 52 -11.57 -1.69 -11.30
N GLY A 53 -10.55 -2.21 -10.59
CA GLY A 53 -9.34 -1.44 -10.32
C GLY A 53 -9.52 -0.43 -9.21
N GLU A 54 -8.47 0.34 -8.93
CA GLU A 54 -8.41 1.29 -7.83
C GLU A 54 -8.52 0.58 -6.46
N TRP A 55 -8.34 1.33 -5.39
CA TRP A 55 -8.38 0.79 -4.04
C TRP A 55 -9.58 1.33 -3.29
N PHE A 56 -10.23 0.45 -2.53
CA PHE A 56 -11.17 0.90 -1.51
C PHE A 56 -10.41 1.65 -0.42
N GLY A 57 -11.04 2.63 0.20
CA GLY A 57 -10.33 3.48 1.14
C GLY A 57 -10.26 2.93 2.55
N TYR A 58 -11.26 2.17 2.96
CA TYR A 58 -11.43 1.82 4.36
C TYR A 58 -11.85 0.38 4.54
N LEU A 59 -11.16 -0.31 5.44
CA LEU A 59 -11.50 -1.67 5.84
C LEU A 59 -11.77 -1.70 7.35
N HIS A 60 -12.55 -2.66 7.78
CA HIS A 60 -12.60 -3.01 9.20
C HIS A 60 -11.33 -3.75 9.59
N ARG A 61 -11.12 -3.92 10.89
CA ARG A 61 -9.92 -4.59 11.39
C ARG A 61 -9.73 -5.98 10.78
N ASP A 62 -10.81 -6.70 10.56
CA ASP A 62 -10.77 -8.06 10.01
C ASP A 62 -10.63 -8.11 8.49
N GLY A 63 -10.54 -6.97 7.82
CA GLY A 63 -10.34 -6.92 6.38
C GLY A 63 -11.61 -6.76 5.56
N ARG A 64 -12.81 -6.78 6.19
CA ARG A 64 -14.05 -6.55 5.46
C ARG A 64 -14.15 -5.09 5.04
N LEU A 65 -14.79 -4.82 3.92
CA LEU A 65 -14.99 -3.45 3.46
C LEU A 65 -15.84 -2.67 4.45
N ALA A 66 -15.34 -1.49 4.84
CA ALA A 66 -16.08 -0.55 5.68
C ALA A 66 -16.97 0.35 4.82
N GLN A 67 -16.49 0.73 3.64
CA GLN A 67 -17.30 1.44 2.66
C GLN A 67 -16.82 1.08 1.26
N THR A 68 -17.74 1.17 0.29
CA THR A 68 -17.43 0.84 -1.09
C THR A 68 -16.96 2.05 -1.90
N ALA A 69 -17.03 3.26 -1.36
CA ALA A 69 -16.57 4.45 -2.04
C ALA A 69 -15.06 4.42 -2.18
N LYS A 70 -14.54 4.82 -3.33
CA LYS A 70 -13.10 4.85 -3.60
C LYS A 70 -12.53 6.25 -3.52
N GLY A 71 -13.37 7.27 -3.42
CA GLY A 71 -12.96 8.65 -3.22
C GLY A 71 -13.92 9.32 -2.27
N ASN A 72 -13.41 10.24 -1.48
CA ASN A 72 -14.23 11.05 -0.58
C ASN A 72 -13.46 12.32 -0.23
N LEU A 73 -13.91 13.01 0.82
CA LEU A 73 -13.27 14.25 1.23
C LEU A 73 -11.76 14.07 1.51
N PHE A 74 -11.38 12.92 2.03
CA PHE A 74 -10.01 12.66 2.45
C PHE A 74 -9.21 11.81 1.46
N LYS A 75 -9.86 10.90 0.73
CA LYS A 75 -9.16 10.01 -0.19
C LYS A 75 -9.20 10.60 -1.60
N GLY A 76 -8.05 11.04 -2.07
CA GLY A 76 -7.85 11.52 -3.43
C GLY A 76 -6.83 10.66 -4.16
N PRO A 77 -6.44 11.07 -5.37
CA PRO A 77 -5.52 10.27 -6.20
C PRO A 77 -4.05 10.55 -5.90
N PHE A 78 -3.66 10.58 -4.63
CA PHE A 78 -2.27 10.91 -4.26
C PHE A 78 -1.48 9.66 -3.84
N HIS A 79 -1.93 8.98 -2.78
CA HIS A 79 -1.09 7.93 -2.17
C HIS A 79 -0.93 6.71 -3.05
N LEU A 80 -1.98 6.25 -3.71
CA LEU A 80 -1.89 5.07 -4.55
C LEU A 80 -1.06 5.32 -5.81
N PRO A 81 -1.31 6.37 -6.61
CA PRO A 81 -0.42 6.65 -7.75
C PRO A 81 1.01 6.94 -7.31
N ARG A 82 1.21 7.60 -6.17
CA ARG A 82 2.53 7.85 -5.63
C ARG A 82 3.26 6.54 -5.32
N GLN A 83 2.59 5.59 -4.67
CA GLN A 83 3.18 4.30 -4.35
C GLN A 83 3.58 3.56 -5.62
N GLU A 84 2.69 3.51 -6.62
CA GLU A 84 2.98 2.78 -7.85
C GLU A 84 4.12 3.42 -8.62
N TRP A 85 4.13 4.74 -8.70
CA TRP A 85 5.17 5.45 -9.42
C TRP A 85 6.53 5.34 -8.74
N TYR A 86 6.57 5.58 -7.42
CA TYR A 86 7.83 5.52 -6.68
C TYR A 86 8.41 4.12 -6.64
N CYS A 87 7.59 3.10 -6.43
CA CYS A 87 8.10 1.73 -6.40
C CYS A 87 8.64 1.31 -7.76
N THR A 88 7.99 1.72 -8.85
CA THR A 88 8.49 1.45 -10.19
C THR A 88 9.84 2.14 -10.41
N GLN A 89 9.94 3.41 -10.02
CA GLN A 89 11.18 4.18 -10.17
C GLN A 89 12.32 3.58 -9.36
N ILE A 90 12.03 3.21 -8.11
CA ILE A 90 13.03 2.63 -7.21
C ILE A 90 13.55 1.31 -7.77
N LEU A 91 12.66 0.46 -8.26
CA LEU A 91 13.06 -0.84 -8.82
C LEU A 91 13.86 -0.67 -10.11
N ASN A 92 13.47 0.27 -10.96
CA ASN A 92 14.22 0.54 -12.18
C ASN A 92 15.64 1.04 -11.85
N ASP A 93 15.76 1.95 -10.91
CA ASP A 93 17.08 2.45 -10.50
C ASP A 93 17.95 1.34 -9.91
N TYR A 94 17.35 0.47 -9.11
CA TYR A 94 18.08 -0.66 -8.52
C TYR A 94 18.58 -1.62 -9.60
N LEU A 95 17.73 -1.95 -10.57
CA LEU A 95 18.12 -2.86 -11.65
C LEU A 95 19.19 -2.24 -12.55
N ASP A 96 19.12 -0.94 -12.79
CA ASP A 96 20.16 -0.26 -13.58
C ASP A 96 21.53 -0.34 -12.89
N LYS A 97 21.56 -0.25 -11.56
CA LYS A 97 22.80 -0.35 -10.81
C LYS A 97 23.39 -1.76 -10.81
N GLU A 98 22.54 -2.77 -10.99
CA GLU A 98 22.99 -4.17 -11.04
C GLU A 98 23.63 -4.53 -12.37
N GLN A 99 23.43 -3.70 -13.37
CA GLN A 99 24.05 -3.88 -14.67
C GLN A 99 25.36 -3.10 -14.73
#